data_937489066bff0d770eaad1edeb6babc1
#
_entry.id   937489066bff0d770eaad1edeb6babc1
#
_cell.length_a   1.000
_cell.length_b   1.000
_cell.length_c   1.000
_cell.angle_alpha   90.00
_cell.angle_beta   90.00
_cell.angle_gamma   90.00
#
_symmetry.space_group_name_H-M   'P 1'
#
loop_
_entity.id
_entity.type
_entity.pdbx_description
1 polymer ?
#
loop_
_entity_poly.entity_id
_entity_poly.type
_entity_poly.pdbx_seq_one_letter_code
_entity_poly.pdbx_strand_id
1 'polypeptide(L)'
;VLLCLGLDEIKESEGMDRGDMRLADNQIELLKAVQQANPNTVVVLSAGASLETPWLKHCRTLVYGALGGQAGAGAMLDVLTGKVNPSGKLAETWVNAYADTPAKDNFAGPDRMVQYREGLYVGYRYYQTAGVPVAFPFGYGLSYTSFAYSNLQAASNGVTLTVTNTGKRAGAEIVQLYVAKPGAEVFRPAQELKGFAKVQLQPGESLSLIHI
;
A
#
# COMPACT_ATOMS: atom_id res chain seq x y z
N VAL A 1 -2.99 20.78 11.22
CA VAL A 1 -4.04 20.00 11.89
C VAL A 1 -3.73 18.52 11.74
N LEU A 2 -3.95 17.72 12.80
CA LEU A 2 -4.00 16.26 12.69
C LEU A 2 -5.48 15.86 12.67
N LEU A 3 -5.86 15.11 11.65
CA LEU A 3 -7.21 14.61 11.45
C LEU A 3 -7.18 13.08 11.50
N CYS A 4 -7.66 12.49 12.59
CA CYS A 4 -7.74 11.05 12.76
C CYS A 4 -9.05 10.54 12.16
N LEU A 5 -8.95 9.69 11.16
CA LEU A 5 -10.06 9.03 10.47
C LEU A 5 -9.88 7.52 10.51
N GLY A 6 -10.93 6.77 10.28
CA GLY A 6 -10.82 5.33 10.24
C GLY A 6 -12.16 4.61 10.16
N LEU A 7 -12.08 3.29 10.17
CA LEU A 7 -13.23 2.43 10.30
C LEU A 7 -13.56 2.21 11.78
N ASP A 8 -14.83 2.14 12.07
CA ASP A 8 -15.35 1.85 13.41
C ASP A 8 -15.52 0.35 13.64
N GLU A 9 -15.85 -0.03 14.88
CA GLU A 9 -16.03 -1.43 15.29
C GLU A 9 -17.17 -2.14 14.51
N ILE A 10 -18.17 -1.40 14.01
CA ILE A 10 -19.26 -1.97 13.24
C ILE A 10 -18.78 -2.31 11.84
N LYS A 11 -17.99 -1.43 11.24
CA LYS A 11 -17.42 -1.63 9.90
C LYS A 11 -16.34 -2.72 9.86
N GLU A 12 -15.63 -2.94 10.96
CA GLU A 12 -14.56 -3.95 11.08
C GLU A 12 -14.92 -5.05 12.10
N SER A 13 -16.22 -5.38 12.21
CA SER A 13 -16.68 -6.41 13.11
C SER A 13 -16.35 -7.81 12.61
N GLU A 14 -15.87 -8.67 13.49
CA GLU A 14 -15.70 -10.09 13.20
C GLU A 14 -17.06 -10.77 12.95
N GLY A 15 -17.13 -11.62 11.93
CA GLY A 15 -18.32 -12.38 11.58
C GLY A 15 -19.42 -11.61 10.84
N MET A 16 -19.17 -10.36 10.46
CA MET A 16 -20.07 -9.58 9.59
C MET A 16 -19.30 -9.06 8.38
N ASP A 17 -19.82 -9.37 7.18
CA ASP A 17 -19.25 -8.82 5.95
C ASP A 17 -19.58 -7.33 5.81
N ARG A 18 -18.61 -6.55 5.34
CA ARG A 18 -18.82 -5.15 5.00
C ARG A 18 -19.62 -5.04 3.71
N GLY A 19 -20.66 -4.20 3.73
CA GLY A 19 -21.46 -3.91 2.53
C GLY A 19 -20.77 -2.98 1.52
N ASP A 20 -19.68 -2.32 1.94
CA ASP A 20 -18.91 -1.36 1.12
C ASP A 20 -17.45 -1.25 1.57
N MET A 21 -16.62 -0.55 0.79
CA MET A 21 -15.24 -0.21 1.12
C MET A 21 -15.09 1.28 1.46
N ARG A 22 -16.15 1.94 1.90
CA ARG A 22 -16.19 3.40 2.06
C ARG A 22 -15.76 3.84 3.45
N LEU A 23 -15.07 4.98 3.47
CA LEU A 23 -14.99 5.81 4.67
C LEU A 23 -16.36 6.45 4.92
N ALA A 24 -16.75 6.64 6.16
CA ALA A 24 -18.06 7.22 6.50
C ALA A 24 -18.23 8.64 5.94
N ASP A 25 -19.42 8.95 5.45
CA ASP A 25 -19.70 10.22 4.78
C ASP A 25 -19.43 11.44 5.68
N ASN A 26 -19.76 11.35 6.97
CA ASN A 26 -19.46 12.41 7.95
C ASN A 26 -17.95 12.64 8.14
N GLN A 27 -17.12 11.61 8.04
CA GLN A 27 -15.67 11.76 8.08
C GLN A 27 -15.14 12.43 6.79
N ILE A 28 -15.72 12.13 5.65
CA ILE A 28 -15.37 12.78 4.37
C ILE A 28 -15.76 14.25 4.40
N GLU A 29 -16.94 14.60 4.91
CA GLU A 29 -17.37 16.00 5.06
C GLU A 29 -16.48 16.75 6.05
N LEU A 30 -16.10 16.14 7.16
CA LEU A 30 -15.15 16.71 8.11
C LEU A 30 -13.79 16.96 7.44
N LEU A 31 -13.27 16.02 6.68
CA LEU A 31 -12.02 16.17 5.93
C LEU A 31 -12.08 17.39 4.98
N LYS A 32 -13.18 17.53 4.20
CA LYS A 32 -13.38 18.67 3.31
C LYS A 32 -13.35 20.00 4.06
N ALA A 33 -14.12 20.09 5.14
CA ALA A 33 -14.21 21.31 5.95
C ALA A 33 -12.87 21.69 6.59
N VAL A 34 -12.17 20.72 7.17
CA VAL A 34 -10.87 20.94 7.82
C VAL A 34 -9.81 21.32 6.78
N GLN A 35 -9.76 20.64 5.63
CA GLN A 35 -8.81 20.96 4.57
C GLN A 35 -9.05 22.36 3.97
N GLN A 36 -10.30 22.78 3.88
CA GLN A 36 -10.65 24.13 3.42
C GLN A 36 -10.21 25.20 4.45
N ALA A 37 -10.41 24.93 5.73
CA ALA A 37 -10.03 25.85 6.82
C ALA A 37 -8.51 25.90 7.04
N ASN A 38 -7.82 24.78 6.85
CA ASN A 38 -6.37 24.70 7.04
C ASN A 38 -5.75 23.67 6.09
N PRO A 39 -5.06 24.13 5.02
CA PRO A 39 -4.43 23.24 4.05
C PRO A 39 -3.25 22.43 4.63
N ASN A 40 -2.70 22.84 5.81
CA ASN A 40 -1.68 22.09 6.54
C ASN A 40 -2.33 21.01 7.44
N THR A 41 -3.09 20.13 6.80
CA THR A 41 -3.76 19.02 7.45
C THR A 41 -3.08 17.71 7.10
N VAL A 42 -2.79 16.91 8.12
CA VAL A 42 -2.32 15.54 7.99
C VAL A 42 -3.46 14.60 8.40
N VAL A 43 -3.84 13.72 7.50
CA VAL A 43 -4.80 12.64 7.80
C VAL A 43 -4.03 11.45 8.36
N VAL A 44 -4.43 10.99 9.53
CA VAL A 44 -3.98 9.74 10.15
C VAL A 44 -5.14 8.75 10.01
N LEU A 45 -4.94 7.74 9.21
CA LEU A 45 -5.99 6.77 8.89
C LEU A 45 -5.72 5.43 9.58
N SER A 46 -6.73 4.96 10.33
CA SER A 46 -6.74 3.63 10.95
C SER A 46 -7.82 2.79 10.30
N ALA A 47 -7.42 1.71 9.63
CA ALA A 47 -8.32 0.75 8.98
C ALA A 47 -7.57 -0.57 8.79
N GLY A 48 -8.23 -1.69 8.97
CA GLY A 48 -7.66 -3.03 8.82
C GLY A 48 -7.58 -3.51 7.38
N ALA A 49 -8.24 -2.81 6.45
CA ALA A 49 -8.28 -3.16 5.03
C ALA A 49 -8.27 -1.90 4.17
N SER A 50 -8.07 -2.08 2.86
CA SER A 50 -8.16 -0.98 1.89
C SER A 50 -9.55 -0.36 1.84
N LEU A 51 -9.58 0.90 1.46
CA LEU A 51 -10.79 1.71 1.31
C LEU A 51 -10.89 2.23 -0.12
N GLU A 52 -12.12 2.50 -0.58
CA GLU A 52 -12.32 3.36 -1.75
C GLU A 52 -11.71 4.73 -1.51
N THR A 53 -11.17 5.33 -2.55
CA THR A 53 -10.31 6.51 -2.43
C THR A 53 -10.82 7.81 -3.07
N PRO A 54 -12.12 8.01 -3.38
CA PRO A 54 -12.59 9.26 -3.98
C PRO A 54 -12.34 10.51 -3.13
N TRP A 55 -12.15 10.33 -1.81
CA TRP A 55 -11.86 11.39 -0.85
C TRP A 55 -10.40 11.87 -0.89
N LEU A 56 -9.48 11.11 -1.50
CA LEU A 56 -8.05 11.48 -1.59
C LEU A 56 -7.82 12.84 -2.26
N LYS A 57 -8.71 13.27 -3.15
CA LYS A 57 -8.65 14.61 -3.75
C LYS A 57 -8.72 15.75 -2.73
N HIS A 58 -9.19 15.47 -1.51
CA HIS A 58 -9.24 16.40 -0.38
C HIS A 58 -8.13 16.12 0.65
N CYS A 59 -7.19 15.22 0.36
CA CYS A 59 -6.15 14.80 1.30
C CYS A 59 -4.77 15.05 0.70
N ARG A 60 -4.01 16.01 1.25
CA ARG A 60 -2.64 16.31 0.80
C ARG A 60 -1.59 15.41 1.43
N THR A 61 -1.81 15.01 2.66
CA THR A 61 -0.86 14.21 3.44
C THR A 61 -1.64 13.11 4.16
N LEU A 62 -1.27 11.88 3.87
CA LEU A 62 -1.90 10.69 4.43
C LEU A 62 -0.84 9.81 5.12
N VAL A 63 -1.10 9.49 6.39
CA VAL A 63 -0.36 8.47 7.13
C VAL A 63 -1.32 7.34 7.46
N TYR A 64 -1.04 6.16 6.91
CA TYR A 64 -1.86 4.98 7.13
C TYR A 64 -1.23 4.12 8.23
N GLY A 65 -1.96 3.94 9.32
CA GLY A 65 -1.50 3.22 10.50
C GLY A 65 -1.99 1.79 10.61
N ALA A 66 -2.80 1.33 9.67
CA ALA A 66 -3.48 0.03 9.73
C ALA A 66 -4.17 -0.19 11.10
N LEU A 67 -4.14 -1.39 11.64
CA LEU A 67 -4.52 -1.71 13.01
C LEU A 67 -3.23 -1.84 13.84
N GLY A 68 -2.79 -0.72 14.42
CA GLY A 68 -1.47 -0.60 15.05
C GLY A 68 -1.29 -1.33 16.39
N GLY A 69 -2.35 -1.94 16.94
CA GLY A 69 -2.31 -2.63 18.22
C GLY A 69 -1.94 -1.71 19.40
N GLN A 70 -1.43 -2.29 20.46
CA GLN A 70 -1.16 -1.60 21.72
C GLN A 70 -0.16 -0.43 21.59
N ALA A 71 0.84 -0.55 20.74
CA ALA A 71 1.87 0.49 20.55
C ALA A 71 1.59 1.44 19.37
N GLY A 72 0.44 1.29 18.69
CA GLY A 72 0.13 2.00 17.44
C GLY A 72 0.15 3.52 17.56
N ALA A 73 -0.43 4.08 18.62
CA ALA A 73 -0.45 5.52 18.83
C ALA A 73 0.96 6.11 19.02
N GLY A 74 1.81 5.42 19.80
CA GLY A 74 3.20 5.83 20.00
C GLY A 74 4.02 5.74 18.70
N ALA A 75 3.87 4.65 17.94
CA ALA A 75 4.53 4.48 16.65
C ALA A 75 4.10 5.56 15.64
N MET A 76 2.82 5.90 15.61
CA MET A 76 2.30 6.96 14.75
C MET A 76 2.87 8.32 15.14
N LEU A 77 2.95 8.63 16.45
CA LEU A 77 3.57 9.87 16.94
C LEU A 77 5.05 9.95 16.55
N ASP A 78 5.80 8.85 16.64
CA ASP A 78 7.22 8.80 16.26
C ASP A 78 7.41 9.09 14.76
N VAL A 79 6.50 8.62 13.91
CA VAL A 79 6.48 8.94 12.47
C VAL A 79 6.14 10.42 12.27
N LEU A 80 5.05 10.91 12.85
CA LEU A 80 4.57 12.29 12.67
C LEU A 80 5.58 13.34 13.14
N THR A 81 6.31 13.05 14.21
CA THR A 81 7.36 13.94 14.73
C THR A 81 8.69 13.81 14.01
N GLY A 82 8.82 12.82 13.11
CA GLY A 82 10.05 12.53 12.39
C GLY A 82 11.13 11.84 13.24
N LYS A 83 10.81 11.36 14.44
CA LYS A 83 11.70 10.55 15.26
C LYS A 83 12.02 9.22 14.57
N VAL A 84 11.02 8.66 13.87
CA VAL A 84 11.16 7.48 13.00
C VAL A 84 10.84 7.87 11.57
N ASN A 85 11.71 7.47 10.64
CA ASN A 85 11.45 7.60 9.22
C ASN A 85 10.57 6.42 8.76
N PRO A 86 9.37 6.66 8.20
CA PRO A 86 8.49 5.58 7.76
C PRO A 86 9.14 4.77 6.64
N SER A 87 8.94 3.45 6.69
CA SER A 87 9.46 2.52 5.70
C SER A 87 8.47 1.42 5.32
N GLY A 88 7.25 1.48 5.84
CA GLY A 88 6.19 0.53 5.52
C GLY A 88 5.77 0.63 4.06
N LYS A 89 5.48 -0.53 3.45
CA LYS A 89 4.90 -0.64 2.12
C LYS A 89 3.55 -1.33 2.22
N LEU A 90 2.61 -0.93 1.37
CA LEU A 90 1.28 -1.55 1.34
C LEU A 90 1.39 -3.03 0.97
N ALA A 91 0.74 -3.87 1.77
CA ALA A 91 0.62 -5.31 1.54
C ALA A 91 -0.59 -5.67 0.65
N GLU A 92 -1.33 -4.67 0.21
CA GLU A 92 -2.47 -4.79 -0.70
C GLU A 92 -2.56 -3.59 -1.64
N THR A 93 -3.30 -3.74 -2.74
CA THR A 93 -3.58 -2.65 -3.67
C THR A 93 -4.80 -1.88 -3.21
N TRP A 94 -4.72 -0.55 -3.18
CA TRP A 94 -5.85 0.33 -2.90
C TRP A 94 -6.49 0.79 -4.19
N VAL A 95 -7.76 0.44 -4.35
CA VAL A 95 -8.55 0.75 -5.55
C VAL A 95 -9.18 2.13 -5.48
N ASN A 96 -9.58 2.66 -6.64
CA ASN A 96 -10.36 3.91 -6.67
C ASN A 96 -11.80 3.68 -6.21
N ALA A 97 -12.41 2.56 -6.60
CA ALA A 97 -13.78 2.20 -6.24
C ALA A 97 -13.91 0.68 -6.00
N TYR A 98 -14.88 0.27 -5.19
CA TYR A 98 -15.22 -1.15 -5.00
C TYR A 98 -15.51 -1.86 -6.33
N ALA A 99 -16.15 -1.15 -7.25
CA ALA A 99 -16.43 -1.65 -8.60
C ALA A 99 -15.18 -2.09 -9.41
N ASP A 100 -13.99 -1.63 -9.02
CA ASP A 100 -12.74 -2.01 -9.67
C ASP A 100 -12.17 -3.34 -9.15
N THR A 101 -12.74 -3.89 -8.06
CA THR A 101 -12.24 -5.14 -7.46
C THR A 101 -12.66 -6.35 -8.28
N PRO A 102 -11.79 -7.38 -8.43
CA PRO A 102 -12.14 -8.58 -9.20
C PRO A 102 -13.25 -9.42 -8.55
N ALA A 103 -13.44 -9.27 -7.24
CA ALA A 103 -14.41 -10.05 -6.47
C ALA A 103 -15.79 -9.38 -6.33
N LYS A 104 -16.00 -8.18 -6.84
CA LYS A 104 -17.21 -7.35 -6.63
C LYS A 104 -18.54 -8.07 -6.90
N ASP A 105 -18.56 -8.95 -7.89
CA ASP A 105 -19.77 -9.63 -8.33
C ASP A 105 -19.98 -11.01 -7.67
N ASN A 106 -19.03 -11.46 -6.85
CA ASN A 106 -19.05 -12.79 -6.25
C ASN A 106 -18.54 -12.84 -4.79
N PHE A 107 -18.19 -11.68 -4.20
CA PHE A 107 -17.89 -11.62 -2.76
C PHE A 107 -19.19 -11.75 -1.96
N ALA A 108 -19.09 -12.50 -0.87
CA ALA A 108 -20.18 -12.88 0.03
C ALA A 108 -21.31 -13.69 -0.62
N GLY A 109 -21.26 -13.99 -1.92
CA GLY A 109 -22.17 -14.84 -2.70
C GLY A 109 -23.65 -14.83 -2.29
N PRO A 110 -24.61 -14.90 -3.21
CA PRO A 110 -26.03 -14.88 -2.88
C PRO A 110 -26.50 -16.14 -2.14
N ASP A 111 -25.70 -17.21 -2.18
CA ASP A 111 -26.03 -18.54 -1.66
C ASP A 111 -24.95 -19.05 -0.71
N ARG A 112 -25.08 -20.30 -0.27
CA ARG A 112 -24.08 -21.00 0.55
C ARG A 112 -22.80 -21.39 -0.21
N MET A 113 -22.67 -20.97 -1.46
CA MET A 113 -21.56 -21.31 -2.33
C MET A 113 -20.79 -20.03 -2.71
N VAL A 114 -19.53 -19.96 -2.33
CA VAL A 114 -18.60 -18.89 -2.73
C VAL A 114 -17.67 -19.40 -3.84
N GLN A 115 -17.48 -18.62 -4.89
CA GLN A 115 -16.62 -18.95 -6.01
C GLN A 115 -15.39 -18.06 -6.02
N TYR A 116 -14.21 -18.67 -5.90
CA TYR A 116 -12.91 -18.00 -6.02
C TYR A 116 -12.51 -17.86 -7.48
N ARG A 117 -13.15 -16.93 -8.21
CA ARG A 117 -13.00 -16.79 -9.67
C ARG A 117 -11.68 -16.16 -10.10
N GLU A 118 -10.99 -15.49 -9.20
CA GLU A 118 -9.76 -14.77 -9.52
C GLU A 118 -8.61 -15.70 -9.90
N GLY A 119 -8.57 -16.93 -9.39
CA GLY A 119 -7.49 -17.88 -9.65
C GLY A 119 -6.14 -17.30 -9.22
N LEU A 120 -5.19 -17.17 -10.15
CA LEU A 120 -3.87 -16.57 -9.91
C LEU A 120 -3.89 -15.03 -9.91
N TYR A 121 -5.00 -14.42 -10.34
CA TYR A 121 -5.10 -12.98 -10.56
C TYR A 121 -5.68 -12.27 -9.33
N VAL A 122 -5.07 -12.50 -8.18
CA VAL A 122 -5.43 -11.86 -6.91
C VAL A 122 -4.60 -10.59 -6.70
N GLY A 123 -5.25 -9.52 -6.23
CA GLY A 123 -4.60 -8.27 -5.87
C GLY A 123 -3.85 -7.64 -7.05
N TYR A 124 -2.61 -7.20 -6.85
CA TYR A 124 -1.82 -6.49 -7.86
C TYR A 124 -1.66 -7.27 -9.18
N ARG A 125 -1.68 -8.61 -9.13
CA ARG A 125 -1.60 -9.44 -10.36
C ARG A 125 -2.78 -9.20 -11.28
N TYR A 126 -3.98 -9.03 -10.71
CA TYR A 126 -5.17 -8.65 -11.49
C TYR A 126 -5.04 -7.23 -12.03
N TYR A 127 -4.86 -6.24 -11.16
CA TYR A 127 -4.89 -4.84 -11.56
C TYR A 127 -3.86 -4.50 -12.61
N GLN A 128 -2.63 -5.01 -12.46
CA GLN A 128 -1.56 -4.80 -13.44
C GLN A 128 -1.81 -5.53 -14.76
N THR A 129 -2.31 -6.76 -14.72
CA THR A 129 -2.54 -7.56 -15.92
C THR A 129 -3.75 -7.05 -16.71
N ALA A 130 -4.81 -6.64 -16.04
CA ALA A 130 -6.02 -6.07 -16.64
C ALA A 130 -5.90 -4.57 -16.96
N GLY A 131 -4.82 -3.90 -16.54
CA GLY A 131 -4.62 -2.47 -16.75
C GLY A 131 -5.62 -1.60 -15.98
N VAL A 132 -6.11 -2.06 -14.83
CA VAL A 132 -7.05 -1.31 -13.99
C VAL A 132 -6.30 -0.23 -13.21
N PRO A 133 -6.68 1.05 -13.33
CA PRO A 133 -6.08 2.13 -12.56
C PRO A 133 -6.36 1.98 -11.06
N VAL A 134 -5.34 2.19 -10.24
CA VAL A 134 -5.43 2.07 -8.78
C VAL A 134 -4.94 3.34 -8.10
N ALA A 135 -5.40 3.60 -6.89
CA ALA A 135 -4.96 4.76 -6.10
C ALA A 135 -3.54 4.55 -5.57
N PHE A 136 -3.28 3.41 -4.96
CA PHE A 136 -1.95 3.01 -4.50
C PHE A 136 -1.71 1.54 -4.83
N PRO A 137 -0.65 1.21 -5.57
CA PRO A 137 -0.34 -0.19 -5.87
C PRO A 137 0.19 -0.93 -4.64
N PHE A 138 0.09 -2.24 -4.66
CA PHE A 138 0.82 -3.13 -3.76
C PHE A 138 2.31 -2.74 -3.73
N GLY A 139 2.91 -2.72 -2.56
CA GLY A 139 4.31 -2.35 -2.38
C GLY A 139 4.58 -0.84 -2.35
N TYR A 140 3.55 0.01 -2.47
CA TYR A 140 3.69 1.46 -2.37
C TYR A 140 3.94 1.92 -0.93
N GLY A 141 4.78 2.94 -0.78
CA GLY A 141 5.02 3.63 0.49
C GLY A 141 6.15 4.63 0.33
N LEU A 142 5.98 5.82 0.92
CA LEU A 142 6.94 6.91 0.89
C LEU A 142 7.86 6.89 2.11
N SER A 143 8.96 7.62 2.01
CA SER A 143 9.95 7.82 3.07
C SER A 143 10.25 9.30 3.22
N TYR A 144 10.83 9.72 4.35
CA TYR A 144 11.39 11.06 4.54
C TYR A 144 12.79 11.22 3.93
N THR A 145 13.29 10.20 3.25
CA THR A 145 14.50 10.23 2.44
C THR A 145 14.22 9.69 1.05
N SER A 146 15.22 9.65 0.19
CA SER A 146 15.12 9.16 -1.18
C SER A 146 16.12 8.04 -1.42
N PHE A 147 15.75 7.08 -2.27
CA PHE A 147 16.63 5.98 -2.63
C PHE A 147 16.77 5.91 -4.15
N ALA A 148 17.97 5.56 -4.60
CA ALA A 148 18.26 5.28 -6.00
C ALA A 148 18.66 3.81 -6.16
N TYR A 149 18.25 3.24 -7.30
CA TYR A 149 18.59 1.87 -7.69
C TYR A 149 19.52 1.92 -8.89
N SER A 150 20.59 1.15 -8.85
CA SER A 150 21.60 1.10 -9.92
C SER A 150 22.21 -0.29 -10.05
N ASN A 151 23.03 -0.48 -11.09
CA ASN A 151 23.81 -1.70 -11.33
C ASN A 151 22.96 -2.99 -11.31
N LEU A 152 21.72 -2.92 -11.83
CA LEU A 152 20.89 -4.11 -11.95
C LEU A 152 21.51 -5.09 -12.96
N GLN A 153 21.77 -6.30 -12.47
CA GLN A 153 22.26 -7.42 -13.28
C GLN A 153 21.39 -8.63 -12.98
N ALA A 154 20.90 -9.29 -14.02
CA ALA A 154 20.13 -10.51 -13.92
C ALA A 154 20.85 -11.64 -14.67
N ALA A 155 20.97 -12.79 -14.03
CA ALA A 155 21.54 -14.02 -14.58
C ALA A 155 20.61 -15.19 -14.26
N SER A 156 20.90 -16.36 -14.81
CA SER A 156 20.11 -17.57 -14.57
C SER A 156 20.10 -18.03 -13.10
N ASN A 157 21.09 -17.61 -12.33
CA ASN A 157 21.29 -17.98 -10.94
C ASN A 157 21.02 -16.85 -9.96
N GLY A 158 20.50 -15.70 -10.43
CA GLY A 158 20.15 -14.63 -9.48
C GLY A 158 20.12 -13.24 -10.07
N VAL A 159 19.79 -12.28 -9.20
CA VAL A 159 19.72 -10.85 -9.52
C VAL A 159 20.57 -10.09 -8.51
N THR A 160 21.39 -9.18 -9.01
CA THR A 160 22.15 -8.23 -8.17
C THR A 160 21.75 -6.81 -8.49
N LEU A 161 21.74 -5.95 -7.48
CA LEU A 161 21.50 -4.51 -7.64
C LEU A 161 22.13 -3.72 -6.50
N THR A 162 22.35 -2.45 -6.71
CA THR A 162 22.81 -1.52 -5.67
C THR A 162 21.69 -0.55 -5.30
N VAL A 163 21.46 -0.39 -3.99
CA VAL A 163 20.53 0.61 -3.43
C VAL A 163 21.35 1.67 -2.71
N THR A 164 21.09 2.93 -2.98
CA THR A 164 21.77 4.07 -2.36
C THR A 164 20.75 5.00 -1.72
N ASN A 165 20.98 5.40 -0.48
CA ASN A 165 20.22 6.49 0.13
C ASN A 165 20.76 7.83 -0.40
N THR A 166 20.00 8.48 -1.27
CA THR A 166 20.37 9.76 -1.91
C THR A 166 19.85 10.98 -1.16
N GLY A 167 19.08 10.79 -0.10
CA GLY A 167 18.53 11.87 0.70
C GLY A 167 19.42 12.25 1.88
N LYS A 168 18.87 13.08 2.79
CA LYS A 168 19.61 13.66 3.91
C LYS A 168 19.29 13.03 5.26
N ARG A 169 18.45 12.01 5.31
CA ARG A 169 18.05 11.31 6.53
C ARG A 169 18.34 9.81 6.41
N ALA A 170 18.71 9.20 7.51
CA ALA A 170 18.74 7.75 7.59
C ALA A 170 17.34 7.19 7.36
N GLY A 171 17.25 6.05 6.68
CA GLY A 171 15.97 5.43 6.39
C GLY A 171 16.11 4.00 5.93
N ALA A 172 15.00 3.28 5.99
CA ALA A 172 14.91 1.93 5.44
C ALA A 172 14.12 1.93 4.12
N GLU A 173 14.56 1.10 3.18
CA GLU A 173 13.83 0.79 1.96
C GLU A 173 13.48 -0.69 1.91
N ILE A 174 12.32 -1.02 1.36
CA ILE A 174 11.94 -2.39 1.04
C ILE A 174 12.13 -2.59 -0.45
N VAL A 175 13.23 -3.20 -0.81
CA VAL A 175 13.55 -3.57 -2.19
C VAL A 175 12.68 -4.75 -2.59
N GLN A 176 11.99 -4.65 -3.72
CA GLN A 176 11.05 -5.66 -4.20
C GLN A 176 11.50 -6.15 -5.57
N LEU A 177 11.65 -7.47 -5.72
CA LEU A 177 12.00 -8.12 -6.98
C LEU A 177 10.76 -8.73 -7.61
N TYR A 178 10.38 -8.18 -8.75
CA TYR A 178 9.31 -8.71 -9.59
C TYR A 178 9.87 -9.37 -10.84
N VAL A 179 9.31 -10.50 -11.22
CA VAL A 179 9.70 -11.23 -12.43
C VAL A 179 8.51 -11.33 -13.37
N ALA A 180 8.74 -11.01 -14.63
CA ALA A 180 7.82 -11.19 -15.74
C ALA A 180 8.33 -12.26 -16.71
N LYS A 181 7.43 -12.92 -17.41
CA LYS A 181 7.76 -13.84 -18.51
C LYS A 181 6.99 -13.43 -19.79
N PRO A 182 7.52 -12.47 -20.56
CA PRO A 182 6.94 -12.11 -21.84
C PRO A 182 6.90 -13.31 -22.79
N GLY A 183 5.85 -13.41 -23.61
CA GLY A 183 5.72 -14.50 -24.59
C GLY A 183 5.51 -15.88 -23.97
N ALA A 184 4.98 -15.97 -22.74
CA ALA A 184 4.63 -17.26 -22.15
C ALA A 184 3.53 -17.96 -22.98
N GLU A 185 3.64 -19.28 -23.15
CA GLU A 185 2.65 -20.10 -23.86
C GLU A 185 1.29 -20.13 -23.17
N VAL A 186 1.29 -19.98 -21.83
CA VAL A 186 0.09 -19.89 -21.02
C VAL A 186 -0.09 -18.47 -20.50
N PHE A 187 -1.33 -18.03 -20.38
CA PHE A 187 -1.64 -16.72 -19.83
C PHE A 187 -1.14 -16.61 -18.38
N ARG A 188 -0.36 -15.56 -18.09
CA ARG A 188 0.28 -15.34 -16.78
C ARG A 188 0.09 -13.89 -16.33
N PRO A 189 0.16 -13.62 -15.00
CA PRO A 189 0.23 -12.26 -14.50
C PRO A 189 1.36 -11.44 -15.15
N ALA A 190 1.14 -10.15 -15.35
CA ALA A 190 2.11 -9.25 -15.96
C ALA A 190 3.47 -9.31 -15.26
N GLN A 191 3.47 -9.46 -13.94
CA GLN A 191 4.66 -9.73 -13.13
C GLN A 191 4.26 -10.34 -11.78
N GLU A 192 5.22 -10.99 -11.14
CA GLU A 192 5.04 -11.62 -9.84
C GLU A 192 6.19 -11.27 -8.89
N LEU A 193 5.86 -10.89 -7.66
CA LEU A 193 6.86 -10.70 -6.60
C LEU A 193 7.55 -12.03 -6.29
N LYS A 194 8.87 -12.10 -6.45
CA LYS A 194 9.67 -13.29 -6.20
C LYS A 194 10.63 -13.12 -5.02
N GLY A 195 10.90 -11.89 -4.61
CA GLY A 195 11.73 -11.64 -3.45
C GLY A 195 11.58 -10.20 -2.96
N PHE A 196 11.93 -10.00 -1.70
CA PHE A 196 12.05 -8.66 -1.12
C PHE A 196 13.08 -8.66 0.00
N ALA A 197 13.68 -7.49 0.24
CA ALA A 197 14.61 -7.27 1.35
C ALA A 197 14.40 -5.87 1.93
N LYS A 198 14.40 -5.78 3.27
CA LYS A 198 14.42 -4.50 3.96
C LYS A 198 15.85 -4.13 4.30
N VAL A 199 16.30 -2.96 3.84
CA VAL A 199 17.65 -2.44 4.05
C VAL A 199 17.59 -1.11 4.77
N GLN A 200 18.49 -0.90 5.74
CA GLN A 200 18.65 0.35 6.47
C GLN A 200 19.91 1.04 5.96
N LEU A 201 19.80 2.30 5.54
CA LEU A 201 20.92 3.06 4.96
C LEU A 201 21.04 4.46 5.59
N GLN A 202 22.27 4.84 5.91
CA GLN A 202 22.61 6.20 6.27
C GLN A 202 22.61 7.11 5.02
N PRO A 203 22.53 8.45 5.15
CA PRO A 203 22.70 9.36 4.02
C PRO A 203 23.98 9.09 3.25
N GLY A 204 23.88 8.90 1.93
CA GLY A 204 24.99 8.56 1.05
C GLY A 204 25.46 7.11 1.07
N GLU A 205 24.94 6.30 1.97
CA GLU A 205 25.31 4.88 2.03
C GLU A 205 24.69 4.09 0.90
N SER A 206 25.45 3.11 0.39
CA SER A 206 25.04 2.17 -0.65
C SER A 206 25.22 0.74 -0.18
N LEU A 207 24.29 -0.11 -0.57
CA LEU A 207 24.32 -1.56 -0.31
C LEU A 207 24.08 -2.33 -1.59
N SER A 208 24.90 -3.33 -1.86
CA SER A 208 24.66 -4.30 -2.93
C SER A 208 23.83 -5.47 -2.39
N LEU A 209 22.76 -5.78 -3.06
CA LEU A 209 21.88 -6.90 -2.75
C LEU A 209 22.04 -8.00 -3.81
N ILE A 210 22.01 -9.24 -3.35
CA ILE A 210 22.00 -10.43 -4.21
C ILE A 210 20.76 -11.25 -3.84
N HIS A 211 19.99 -11.63 -4.85
CA HIS A 211 18.87 -12.56 -4.72
C HIS A 211 19.09 -13.74 -5.64
N ILE A 212 19.01 -14.93 -5.11
CA ILE A 212 19.22 -16.22 -5.81
C ILE A 212 17.88 -16.93 -5.94
#